data_c5b3b730ebc6eaad210382b75c37beba
#
_entry.id   c5b3b730ebc6eaad210382b75c37beba
#
_cell.length_a   1.000
_cell.length_b   1.000
_cell.length_c   1.000
_cell.angle_alpha   90.00
_cell.angle_beta   90.00
_cell.angle_gamma   90.00
#
_symmetry.space_group_name_H-M   'P 1'
#
loop_
_entity.id
_entity.type
_entity.pdbx_description
1 polymer ?
#
loop_
_entity_poly.entity_id
_entity_poly.type
_entity_poly.pdbx_seq_one_letter_code
_entity_poly.pdbx_strand_id
1 'polypeptide(L)'
;MQKPSKRTLSILAVALLLLWGGFLSVIGWAMRQPPEKFGRVMMHVPMPAFFLFPFETMWTQARAGTVQPGHSAPDFRLPSLDHKSEVELSALRGKPVVLVFGSYT
;
A
#
# COMPACT_ATOMS: atom_id res chain seq x y z
N MET A 1 -26.85 -35.08 -9.05
CA MET A 1 -26.43 -33.65 -9.10
C MET A 1 -27.05 -32.99 -10.31
N GLN A 2 -27.91 -32.03 -10.13
CA GLN A 2 -28.43 -31.25 -11.25
C GLN A 2 -27.37 -30.24 -11.68
N LYS A 3 -27.09 -30.18 -13.00
CA LYS A 3 -26.20 -29.15 -13.55
C LYS A 3 -26.83 -27.78 -13.34
N PRO A 4 -26.07 -26.80 -12.86
CA PRO A 4 -26.59 -25.45 -12.69
C PRO A 4 -27.02 -24.87 -14.04
N SER A 5 -28.14 -24.15 -14.04
CA SER A 5 -28.62 -23.50 -15.26
C SER A 5 -27.64 -22.38 -15.69
N LYS A 6 -27.63 -22.03 -16.96
CA LYS A 6 -26.80 -20.93 -17.50
C LYS A 6 -27.03 -19.63 -16.72
N ARG A 7 -28.28 -19.36 -16.31
CA ARG A 7 -28.65 -18.20 -15.51
C ARG A 7 -28.02 -18.25 -14.12
N THR A 8 -28.02 -19.42 -13.46
CA THR A 8 -27.38 -19.60 -12.16
C THR A 8 -25.88 -19.40 -12.24
N LEU A 9 -25.23 -19.93 -13.29
CA LEU A 9 -23.80 -19.73 -13.53
C LEU A 9 -23.45 -18.25 -13.75
N SER A 10 -24.24 -17.52 -14.51
CA SER A 10 -24.02 -16.08 -14.73
C SER A 10 -24.17 -15.29 -13.45
N ILE A 11 -25.15 -15.58 -12.62
CA ILE A 11 -25.34 -14.91 -11.32
C ILE A 11 -24.15 -15.18 -10.41
N LEU A 12 -23.70 -16.42 -10.32
CA LEU A 12 -22.51 -16.78 -9.52
C LEU A 12 -21.25 -16.08 -10.00
N ALA A 13 -21.06 -16.04 -11.32
CA ALA A 13 -19.90 -15.34 -11.90
C ALA A 13 -19.90 -13.82 -11.57
N VAL A 14 -21.06 -13.18 -11.71
CA VAL A 14 -21.20 -11.76 -11.35
C VAL A 14 -20.98 -11.55 -9.84
N ALA A 15 -21.53 -12.39 -8.99
CA ALA A 15 -21.34 -12.32 -7.55
C ALA A 15 -19.84 -12.46 -7.18
N LEU A 16 -19.14 -13.42 -7.77
CA LEU A 16 -17.70 -13.60 -7.55
C LEU A 16 -16.88 -12.40 -8.01
N LEU A 17 -17.22 -11.83 -9.17
CA LEU A 17 -16.54 -10.62 -9.67
C LEU A 17 -16.76 -9.43 -8.75
N LEU A 18 -17.97 -9.25 -8.23
CA LEU A 18 -18.27 -8.18 -7.27
C LEU A 18 -17.52 -8.37 -5.94
N LEU A 19 -17.45 -9.58 -5.43
CA LEU A 19 -16.68 -9.90 -4.23
C LEU A 19 -15.19 -9.66 -4.46
N TRP A 20 -14.65 -10.09 -5.57
CA TRP A 20 -13.25 -9.88 -5.93
C TRP A 20 -12.91 -8.39 -6.08
N GLY A 21 -13.74 -7.64 -6.83
CA GLY A 21 -13.58 -6.19 -7.00
C GLY A 21 -13.73 -5.42 -5.68
N GLY A 22 -14.67 -5.81 -4.83
CA GLY A 22 -14.85 -5.24 -3.49
C GLY A 22 -13.64 -5.49 -2.60
N PHE A 23 -13.12 -6.70 -2.59
CA PHE A 23 -11.92 -7.06 -1.83
C PHE A 23 -10.70 -6.26 -2.30
N LEU A 24 -10.46 -6.17 -3.61
CA LEU A 24 -9.37 -5.37 -4.18
C LEU A 24 -9.49 -3.89 -3.81
N SER A 25 -10.71 -3.35 -3.80
CA SER A 25 -10.95 -1.96 -3.43
C SER A 25 -10.60 -1.69 -1.97
N VAL A 26 -10.98 -2.59 -1.06
CA VAL A 26 -10.65 -2.50 0.37
C VAL A 26 -9.14 -2.58 0.59
N ILE A 27 -8.46 -3.53 -0.03
CA ILE A 27 -7.01 -3.67 0.07
C ILE A 27 -6.28 -2.46 -0.53
N GLY A 28 -6.71 -1.97 -1.68
CA GLY A 28 -6.17 -0.77 -2.32
C GLY A 28 -6.30 0.48 -1.45
N TRP A 29 -7.43 0.61 -0.77
CA TRP A 29 -7.62 1.67 0.23
C TRP A 29 -6.68 1.48 1.42
N ALA A 30 -6.58 0.28 1.96
CA ALA A 30 -5.71 -0.03 3.09
C ALA A 30 -4.23 0.24 2.79
N MET A 31 -3.78 -0.05 1.57
CA MET A 31 -2.41 0.22 1.13
C MET A 31 -2.03 1.71 1.12
N ARG A 32 -3.02 2.61 1.06
CA ARG A 32 -2.82 4.06 1.15
C ARG A 32 -2.87 4.59 2.58
N GLN A 33 -3.22 3.75 3.55
CA GLN A 33 -3.27 4.12 4.95
C GLN A 33 -1.87 4.06 5.59
N PRO A 34 -1.69 4.67 6.79
CA PRO A 34 -0.47 4.52 7.57
C PRO A 34 -0.14 3.04 7.82
N PRO A 35 1.16 2.69 7.93
CA PRO A 35 1.61 1.29 8.06
C PRO A 35 0.91 0.49 9.15
N GLU A 36 0.57 1.12 10.27
CA GLU A 36 -0.13 0.47 11.39
C GLU A 36 -1.54 -0.01 11.01
N LYS A 37 -2.29 0.82 10.28
CA LYS A 37 -3.64 0.46 9.80
C LYS A 37 -3.57 -0.60 8.71
N PHE A 38 -2.64 -0.44 7.79
CA PHE A 38 -2.40 -1.42 6.73
C PHE A 38 -2.04 -2.79 7.32
N GLY A 39 -1.11 -2.84 8.29
CA GLY A 39 -0.73 -4.07 8.96
C GLY A 39 -1.90 -4.79 9.63
N ARG A 40 -2.80 -4.05 10.29
CA ARG A 40 -4.01 -4.65 10.90
C ARG A 40 -4.96 -5.27 9.87
N VAL A 41 -5.10 -4.67 8.72
CA VAL A 41 -5.92 -5.23 7.64
C VAL A 41 -5.25 -6.48 7.07
N MET A 42 -3.95 -6.41 6.79
CA MET A 42 -3.22 -7.49 6.15
C MET A 42 -3.09 -8.75 7.02
N MET A 43 -3.05 -8.61 8.34
CA MET A 43 -3.00 -9.78 9.24
C MET A 43 -4.26 -10.67 9.15
N HIS A 44 -5.37 -10.14 8.66
CA HIS A 44 -6.60 -10.89 8.45
C HIS A 44 -6.73 -11.49 7.05
N VAL A 45 -5.77 -11.20 6.16
CA VAL A 45 -5.76 -11.73 4.79
C VAL A 45 -5.19 -13.15 4.78
N PRO A 46 -5.93 -14.14 4.30
CA PRO A 46 -5.45 -15.52 4.25
C PRO A 46 -4.31 -15.66 3.22
N MET A 47 -3.36 -16.54 3.52
CA MET A 47 -2.18 -16.77 2.68
C MET A 47 -2.50 -17.05 1.20
N PRO A 48 -3.52 -17.86 0.85
CA PRO A 48 -3.86 -18.10 -0.57
C PRO A 48 -4.24 -16.84 -1.35
N ALA A 49 -4.73 -15.80 -0.69
CA ALA A 49 -5.08 -14.54 -1.34
C ALA A 49 -3.87 -13.84 -1.97
N PHE A 50 -2.68 -14.01 -1.41
CA PHE A 50 -1.45 -13.44 -1.96
C PHE A 50 -1.08 -14.01 -3.34
N PHE A 51 -1.56 -15.20 -3.68
CA PHE A 51 -1.36 -15.80 -5.00
C PHE A 51 -2.45 -15.43 -6.00
N LEU A 52 -3.65 -15.09 -5.52
CA LEU A 52 -4.81 -14.78 -6.35
C LEU A 52 -4.92 -13.30 -6.72
N PHE A 53 -4.27 -12.41 -5.96
CA PHE A 53 -4.40 -10.97 -6.11
C PHE A 53 -3.04 -10.33 -6.42
N PRO A 54 -3.01 -9.29 -7.27
CA PRO A 54 -1.77 -8.62 -7.67
C PRO A 54 -1.32 -7.61 -6.60
N PHE A 55 -1.03 -8.06 -5.39
CA PHE A 55 -0.70 -7.20 -4.26
C PHE A 55 0.59 -6.39 -4.47
N GLU A 56 1.58 -6.98 -5.10
CA GLU A 56 2.83 -6.28 -5.39
C GLU A 56 2.60 -5.08 -6.30
N THR A 57 1.87 -5.27 -7.40
CA THR A 57 1.51 -4.19 -8.31
C THR A 57 0.67 -3.12 -7.64
N MET A 58 -0.33 -3.53 -6.84
CA MET A 58 -1.18 -2.62 -6.09
C MET A 58 -0.38 -1.82 -5.06
N TRP A 59 0.53 -2.47 -4.35
CA TRP A 59 1.41 -1.82 -3.38
C TRP A 59 2.31 -0.80 -4.04
N THR A 60 2.98 -1.16 -5.12
CA THR A 60 3.86 -0.29 -5.88
C THR A 60 3.11 0.95 -6.37
N GLN A 61 1.91 0.80 -6.91
CA GLN A 61 1.07 1.90 -7.35
C GLN A 61 0.59 2.78 -6.18
N ALA A 62 0.19 2.17 -5.07
CA ALA A 62 -0.29 2.90 -3.90
C ALA A 62 0.80 3.72 -3.22
N ARG A 63 2.04 3.27 -3.30
CA ARG A 63 3.23 3.92 -2.73
C ARG A 63 4.07 4.68 -3.75
N ALA A 64 3.69 4.65 -5.01
CA ALA A 64 4.34 5.47 -6.02
C ALA A 64 4.23 6.95 -5.64
N GLY A 65 5.37 7.61 -5.56
CA GLY A 65 5.43 9.03 -5.31
C GLY A 65 5.16 9.85 -6.57
N THR A 66 4.87 11.11 -6.39
CA THR A 66 4.72 12.09 -7.47
C THR A 66 5.98 12.92 -7.72
N VAL A 67 6.99 12.75 -6.89
CA VAL A 67 8.26 13.48 -6.96
C VAL A 67 9.13 12.90 -8.07
N GLN A 68 9.62 13.78 -8.93
CA GLN A 68 10.51 13.43 -10.03
C GLN A 68 11.82 14.20 -9.92
N PRO A 69 12.90 13.77 -10.60
CA PRO A 69 14.15 14.52 -10.67
C PRO A 69 13.88 15.97 -11.08
N GLY A 70 14.50 16.91 -10.36
CA GLY A 70 14.30 18.35 -10.56
C GLY A 70 13.16 18.95 -9.75
N HIS A 71 12.28 18.16 -9.14
CA HIS A 71 11.26 18.66 -8.22
C HIS A 71 11.84 18.95 -6.83
N SER A 72 11.24 19.92 -6.14
CA SER A 72 11.54 20.12 -4.73
C SER A 72 11.13 18.91 -3.92
N ALA A 73 12.03 18.41 -3.08
CA ALA A 73 11.72 17.34 -2.15
C ALA A 73 10.66 17.81 -1.13
N PRO A 74 9.64 16.99 -0.85
CA PRO A 74 8.70 17.26 0.24
C PRO A 74 9.46 17.43 1.55
N ASP A 75 9.10 18.44 2.34
CA ASP A 75 9.71 18.65 3.63
C ASP A 75 9.22 17.62 4.65
N PHE A 76 10.05 17.29 5.61
CA PHE A 76 9.70 16.44 6.72
C PHE A 76 10.44 16.87 7.98
N ARG A 77 9.87 16.53 9.12
CA ARG A 77 10.47 16.70 10.43
C ARG A 77 10.40 15.37 11.16
N LEU A 78 11.54 14.88 11.59
CA LEU A 78 11.65 13.57 12.25
C LEU A 78 12.48 13.72 13.54
N PRO A 79 12.09 13.02 14.60
CA PRO A 79 12.91 12.97 15.80
C PRO A 79 14.21 12.23 15.51
N SER A 80 15.30 12.68 16.13
CA SER A 80 16.57 11.96 16.10
C SER A 80 16.45 10.61 16.84
N LEU A 81 17.39 9.71 16.61
CA LEU A 81 17.39 8.37 17.22
C LEU A 81 17.38 8.43 18.76
N ASP A 82 18.05 9.42 19.34
CA ASP A 82 18.11 9.64 20.79
C ASP A 82 16.91 10.42 21.36
N HIS A 83 15.95 10.81 20.50
CA HIS A 83 14.76 11.60 20.81
C HIS A 83 15.06 12.98 21.50
N LYS A 84 16.30 13.47 21.42
CA LYS A 84 16.69 14.74 22.02
C LYS A 84 16.59 15.93 21.08
N SER A 85 16.53 15.68 19.78
CA SER A 85 16.46 16.70 18.75
C SER A 85 15.56 16.28 17.61
N GLU A 86 15.22 17.22 16.75
CA GLU A 86 14.48 16.97 15.52
C GLU A 86 15.35 17.35 14.32
N VAL A 87 15.21 16.59 13.24
CA VAL A 87 15.82 16.86 11.95
C VAL A 87 14.74 17.29 10.97
N GLU A 88 14.91 18.46 10.39
CA GLU A 88 14.02 19.03 9.39
C GLU A 88 14.78 19.16 8.07
N LEU A 89 14.23 18.59 6.98
CA LEU A 89 14.89 18.60 5.69
C LEU A 89 15.12 20.01 5.16
N SER A 90 14.17 20.92 5.36
CA SER A 90 14.27 22.31 4.92
C SER A 90 15.45 23.06 5.54
N ALA A 91 15.83 22.70 6.76
CA ALA A 91 16.97 23.28 7.45
C ALA A 91 18.33 22.85 6.86
N LEU A 92 18.34 21.76 6.09
CA LEU A 92 19.55 21.21 5.45
C LEU A 92 19.74 21.74 4.01
N ARG A 93 18.87 22.61 3.54
CA ARG A 93 18.98 23.17 2.19
C ARG A 93 20.26 23.99 2.02
N GLY A 94 20.79 23.99 0.80
CA GLY A 94 22.04 24.67 0.45
C GLY A 94 23.26 23.75 0.39
N LYS A 95 23.11 22.50 0.84
CA LYS A 95 24.12 21.43 0.69
C LYS A 95 23.45 20.17 0.14
N PRO A 96 24.17 19.34 -0.59
CA PRO A 96 23.66 18.03 -1.02
C PRO A 96 23.31 17.16 0.20
N VAL A 97 22.10 16.56 0.16
CA VAL A 97 21.59 15.64 1.19
C VAL A 97 21.31 14.29 0.55
N VAL A 98 21.89 13.25 1.10
CA VAL A 98 21.61 11.87 0.71
C VAL A 98 20.77 11.20 1.80
N LEU A 99 19.59 10.73 1.40
CA LEU A 99 18.70 9.98 2.29
C LEU A 99 18.89 8.49 2.05
N VAL A 100 19.15 7.76 3.12
CA VAL A 100 19.25 6.30 3.10
C VAL A 100 18.11 5.73 3.93
N PHE A 101 17.33 4.85 3.32
CA PHE A 101 16.23 4.16 3.98
C PHE A 101 16.62 2.72 4.23
N GLY A 102 16.28 2.25 5.42
CA GLY A 102 16.58 0.87 5.79
C GLY A 102 15.70 0.40 6.96
N SER A 103 15.76 -0.88 7.22
CA SER A 103 15.12 -1.53 8.35
C SER A 103 16.14 -2.34 9.12
N TYR A 104 16.01 -2.39 10.43
CA TYR A 104 16.83 -3.25 11.30
C TYR A 104 16.36 -4.71 11.32
N THR A 105 15.31 -5.03 10.58
CA THR A 105 14.76 -6.40 10.50
C THR A 105 15.40 -7.23 9.41
#